data_c1ab4ed4405692bde86069738f1553b3
#
_entry.id   c1ab4ed4405692bde86069738f1553b3
#
_cell.length_a   1.000
_cell.length_b   1.000
_cell.length_c   1.000
_cell.angle_alpha   90.00
_cell.angle_beta   90.00
_cell.angle_gamma   90.00
#
_symmetry.space_group_name_H-M   'P 1'
#
loop_
_entity.id
_entity.type
_entity.pdbx_description
1 polymer ?
#
loop_
_entity_poly.entity_id
_entity_poly.type
_entity_poly.pdbx_seq_one_letter_code
_entity_poly.pdbx_strand_id
1 'polypeptide(L)'
;GLGDVYKRQTIDVPEEHLGVVTQLMAARKGRMETMSNHGAGWVRMEFLVPARGLIGFRSKFLTDTRGTGIASSIAEGYEPWHGVIETRTTGSLISDRSGAVTAYALIRLQDRGTFFVEPTQETYEGQVVGENPRNEDMEVNVVREKQQTNMRSSTAETFENLTPPRKLTLEEALEFAADDECVEVTPEAVRIRKVILNGQERFRTQRRNK
;
A
#
# COMPACT_ATOMS: atom_id res chain seq x y z
N GLY A 1 21.59 -18.60 -8.71
CA GLY A 1 20.30 -18.00 -8.33
C GLY A 1 20.53 -16.78 -7.45
N LEU A 2 19.70 -15.76 -7.61
CA LEU A 2 19.71 -14.61 -6.72
C LEU A 2 19.25 -15.09 -5.33
N GLY A 3 20.02 -14.79 -4.28
CA GLY A 3 19.65 -15.02 -2.89
C GLY A 3 18.87 -13.84 -2.32
N ASP A 4 18.11 -14.08 -1.26
CA ASP A 4 17.52 -13.05 -0.43
C ASP A 4 18.49 -12.62 0.68
N VAL A 5 18.55 -11.33 0.96
CA VAL A 5 19.19 -10.82 2.18
C VAL A 5 18.25 -11.12 3.35
N TYR A 6 18.78 -11.77 4.38
CA TYR A 6 18.00 -12.09 5.58
C TYR A 6 18.39 -11.21 6.76
N LYS A 7 17.39 -10.92 7.56
CA LYS A 7 17.54 -10.21 8.83
C LYS A 7 16.97 -11.03 9.97
N ARG A 8 17.66 -10.99 11.10
CA ARG A 8 17.12 -11.42 12.38
C ARG A 8 16.31 -10.27 12.95
N GLN A 9 15.02 -10.49 13.06
CA GLN A 9 14.06 -9.54 13.61
C GLN A 9 13.70 -9.96 15.03
N THR A 10 14.09 -9.14 16.01
CA THR A 10 13.68 -9.30 17.42
C THR A 10 12.48 -8.43 17.71
N ILE A 11 11.46 -9.01 18.31
CA ILE A 11 10.18 -8.36 18.61
C ILE A 11 9.81 -8.61 20.07
N ASP A 12 9.57 -7.54 20.82
CA ASP A 12 9.03 -7.59 22.17
C ASP A 12 7.61 -6.99 22.17
N VAL A 13 6.63 -7.76 22.62
CA VAL A 13 5.22 -7.33 22.66
C VAL A 13 4.50 -7.87 23.90
N PRO A 14 3.44 -7.19 24.36
CA PRO A 14 2.48 -7.78 25.28
C PRO A 14 1.88 -9.08 24.73
N GLU A 15 1.60 -10.06 25.59
CA GLU A 15 1.04 -11.36 25.20
C GLU A 15 -0.22 -11.26 24.35
N GLU A 16 -1.06 -10.24 24.58
CA GLU A 16 -2.28 -9.99 23.79
C GLU A 16 -2.02 -9.77 22.29
N HIS A 17 -0.83 -9.30 21.91
CA HIS A 17 -0.43 -9.05 20.54
C HIS A 17 0.33 -10.21 19.87
N LEU A 18 0.61 -11.29 20.61
CA LEU A 18 1.37 -12.44 20.11
C LEU A 18 0.79 -12.99 18.79
N GLY A 19 -0.52 -13.22 18.75
CA GLY A 19 -1.19 -13.80 17.58
C GLY A 19 -1.09 -12.91 16.34
N VAL A 20 -1.38 -11.63 16.48
CA VAL A 20 -1.35 -10.69 15.34
C VAL A 20 0.07 -10.49 14.81
N VAL A 21 1.07 -10.43 15.68
CA VAL A 21 2.48 -10.29 15.26
C VAL A 21 2.98 -11.56 14.58
N THR A 22 2.63 -12.74 15.09
CA THR A 22 3.00 -14.01 14.45
C THR A 22 2.41 -14.12 13.04
N GLN A 23 1.14 -13.74 12.86
CA GLN A 23 0.50 -13.70 11.54
C GLN A 23 1.15 -12.67 10.61
N LEU A 24 1.47 -11.48 11.14
CA LEU A 24 2.14 -10.42 10.39
C LEU A 24 3.50 -10.86 9.86
N MET A 25 4.28 -11.58 10.67
CA MET A 25 5.60 -12.11 10.28
C MET A 25 5.48 -13.30 9.32
N ALA A 26 4.51 -14.19 9.52
CA ALA A 26 4.26 -15.33 8.64
C ALA A 26 3.89 -14.88 7.22
N ALA A 27 3.03 -13.87 7.08
CA ALA A 27 2.68 -13.28 5.79
C ALA A 27 3.90 -12.71 5.04
N ARG A 28 4.92 -12.27 5.78
CA ARG A 28 6.19 -11.73 5.28
C ARG A 28 7.30 -12.78 5.10
N LYS A 29 6.94 -14.07 5.15
CA LYS A 29 7.89 -15.21 5.08
C LYS A 29 8.89 -15.22 6.24
N GLY A 30 8.56 -14.60 7.36
CA GLY A 30 9.34 -14.69 8.59
C GLY A 30 9.21 -16.07 9.23
N ARG A 31 10.35 -16.68 9.52
CA ARG A 31 10.46 -17.97 10.22
C ARG A 31 10.77 -17.70 11.68
N MET A 32 9.89 -18.11 12.59
CA MET A 32 10.14 -17.99 14.05
C MET A 32 11.27 -18.93 14.44
N GLU A 33 12.30 -18.39 15.07
CA GLU A 33 13.46 -19.13 15.58
C GLU A 33 13.31 -19.38 17.09
N THR A 34 12.97 -18.35 17.84
CA THR A 34 12.82 -18.44 19.29
C THR A 34 11.59 -17.66 19.77
N MET A 35 11.04 -18.10 20.87
CA MET A 35 10.02 -17.39 21.63
C MET A 35 10.28 -17.59 23.11
N SER A 36 10.38 -16.52 23.87
CA SER A 36 10.57 -16.54 25.31
C SER A 36 9.62 -15.60 26.02
N ASN A 37 9.04 -16.08 27.11
CA ASN A 37 8.23 -15.25 28.00
C ASN A 37 9.15 -14.59 29.04
N HIS A 38 9.19 -13.26 29.08
CA HIS A 38 10.02 -12.49 30.01
C HIS A 38 9.34 -12.24 31.36
N GLY A 39 8.14 -12.78 31.57
CA GLY A 39 7.29 -12.43 32.70
C GLY A 39 6.60 -11.09 32.55
N ALA A 40 5.79 -10.71 33.51
CA ALA A 40 5.01 -9.46 33.48
C ALA A 40 4.13 -9.28 32.24
N GLY A 41 3.74 -10.36 31.56
CA GLY A 41 2.86 -10.30 30.38
C GLY A 41 3.54 -9.88 29.08
N TRP A 42 4.87 -9.98 29.00
CA TRP A 42 5.64 -9.66 27.78
C TRP A 42 6.30 -10.89 27.18
N VAL A 43 6.29 -10.96 25.83
CA VAL A 43 6.89 -12.04 25.06
C VAL A 43 7.92 -11.46 24.09
N ARG A 44 9.11 -12.06 24.09
CA ARG A 44 10.14 -11.84 23.07
C ARG A 44 10.08 -12.93 22.02
N MET A 45 10.07 -12.53 20.75
CA MET A 45 10.12 -13.40 19.59
C MET A 45 11.30 -13.01 18.71
N GLU A 46 11.97 -14.00 18.15
CA GLU A 46 12.99 -13.79 17.13
C GLU A 46 12.56 -14.50 15.85
N PHE A 47 12.65 -13.77 14.75
CA PHE A 47 12.32 -14.26 13.43
C PHE A 47 13.50 -14.08 12.49
N LEU A 48 13.74 -15.05 11.65
CA LEU A 48 14.56 -14.92 10.47
C LEU A 48 13.67 -14.58 9.28
N VAL A 49 13.88 -13.41 8.66
CA VAL A 49 12.95 -12.86 7.68
C VAL A 49 13.69 -12.24 6.50
N PRO A 50 13.22 -12.41 5.23
CA PRO A 50 13.78 -11.72 4.09
C PRO A 50 13.68 -10.19 4.30
N ALA A 51 14.76 -9.46 4.03
CA ALA A 51 14.81 -8.00 4.22
C ALA A 51 13.69 -7.28 3.46
N ARG A 52 13.33 -7.78 2.26
CA ARG A 52 12.19 -7.25 1.47
C ARG A 52 10.84 -7.43 2.15
N GLY A 53 10.67 -8.44 3.02
CA GLY A 53 9.47 -8.66 3.82
C GLY A 53 9.31 -7.65 4.96
N LEU A 54 10.37 -6.91 5.31
CA LEU A 54 10.31 -5.84 6.32
C LEU A 54 9.94 -4.48 5.74
N ILE A 55 9.77 -4.36 4.42
CA ILE A 55 9.23 -3.14 3.80
C ILE A 55 7.81 -2.94 4.34
N GLY A 56 7.51 -1.73 4.84
CA GLY A 56 6.22 -1.39 5.45
C GLY A 56 5.89 -2.09 6.80
N PHE A 57 6.71 -3.06 7.22
CA PHE A 57 6.48 -3.80 8.48
C PHE A 57 6.29 -2.87 9.67
N ARG A 58 7.13 -1.84 9.82
CA ARG A 58 7.14 -0.96 11.00
C ARG A 58 5.80 -0.25 11.21
N SER A 59 5.23 0.32 10.16
CA SER A 59 3.96 1.04 10.24
C SER A 59 2.82 0.11 10.63
N LYS A 60 2.73 -1.05 9.98
CA LYS A 60 1.72 -2.07 10.27
C LYS A 60 1.89 -2.64 11.68
N PHE A 61 3.11 -2.96 12.08
CA PHE A 61 3.44 -3.46 13.41
C PHE A 61 3.02 -2.50 14.52
N LEU A 62 3.36 -1.21 14.39
CA LEU A 62 2.98 -0.19 15.38
C LEU A 62 1.46 -0.02 15.46
N THR A 63 0.76 -0.08 14.33
CA THR A 63 -0.70 -0.02 14.28
C THR A 63 -1.32 -1.23 15.00
N ASP A 64 -0.88 -2.44 14.65
CA ASP A 64 -1.44 -3.69 15.17
C ASP A 64 -1.12 -3.91 16.65
N THR A 65 0.00 -3.36 17.14
CA THR A 65 0.40 -3.39 18.56
C THR A 65 0.00 -2.12 19.33
N ARG A 66 -0.79 -1.23 18.74
CA ARG A 66 -1.19 0.06 19.36
C ARG A 66 -0.01 0.87 19.87
N GLY A 67 1.13 0.80 19.19
CA GLY A 67 2.35 1.50 19.55
C GLY A 67 3.13 0.91 20.74
N THR A 68 2.68 -0.19 21.36
CA THR A 68 3.35 -0.79 22.52
C THR A 68 4.52 -1.70 22.13
N GLY A 69 4.51 -2.27 20.91
CA GLY A 69 5.54 -3.21 20.48
C GLY A 69 6.89 -2.56 20.22
N ILE A 70 7.96 -3.29 20.52
CA ILE A 70 9.35 -2.92 20.24
C ILE A 70 9.90 -3.90 19.21
N ALA A 71 10.51 -3.37 18.15
CA ALA A 71 11.08 -4.19 17.09
C ALA A 71 12.45 -3.68 16.68
N SER A 72 13.41 -4.58 16.57
CA SER A 72 14.77 -4.31 16.09
C SER A 72 15.23 -5.39 15.12
N SER A 73 16.07 -5.01 14.15
CA SER A 73 16.60 -5.98 13.19
C SER A 73 18.10 -5.81 12.96
N ILE A 74 18.77 -6.93 12.75
CA ILE A 74 20.19 -6.99 12.35
C ILE A 74 20.34 -7.86 11.10
N ALA A 75 21.34 -7.56 10.27
CA ALA A 75 21.64 -8.39 9.10
C ALA A 75 22.18 -9.75 9.56
N GLU A 76 21.67 -10.84 8.95
CA GLU A 76 22.07 -12.21 9.29
C GLU A 76 22.88 -12.86 8.15
N GLY A 77 22.62 -12.47 6.89
CA GLY A 77 23.29 -13.05 5.74
C GLY A 77 22.39 -13.21 4.53
N TYR A 78 22.68 -14.25 3.73
CA TYR A 78 21.95 -14.54 2.50
C TYR A 78 21.42 -15.97 2.53
N GLU A 79 20.18 -16.13 2.11
CA GLU A 79 19.55 -17.45 1.89
C GLU A 79 18.97 -17.53 0.47
N PRO A 80 18.64 -18.74 -0.04
CA PRO A 80 17.95 -18.89 -1.31
C PRO A 80 16.62 -18.12 -1.34
N TRP A 81 16.21 -17.68 -2.53
CA TRP A 81 14.94 -17.03 -2.75
C TRP A 81 13.75 -17.89 -2.27
N HIS A 82 12.91 -17.35 -1.38
CA HIS A 82 11.76 -18.04 -0.78
C HIS A 82 10.41 -17.68 -1.44
N GLY A 83 10.42 -17.25 -2.68
CA GLY A 83 9.21 -16.95 -3.44
C GLY A 83 8.67 -15.52 -3.20
N VAL A 84 7.55 -15.23 -3.81
CA VAL A 84 6.88 -13.93 -3.73
C VAL A 84 6.33 -13.68 -2.33
N ILE A 85 6.45 -12.46 -1.84
CA ILE A 85 5.79 -11.98 -0.63
C ILE A 85 4.61 -11.13 -1.06
N GLU A 86 3.40 -11.66 -0.88
CA GLU A 86 2.18 -10.92 -1.13
C GLU A 86 1.87 -10.04 0.08
N THR A 87 2.06 -8.74 -0.08
CA THR A 87 1.81 -7.76 0.99
C THR A 87 0.43 -7.12 0.88
N ARG A 88 -0.20 -7.23 -0.29
CA ARG A 88 -1.48 -6.59 -0.62
C ARG A 88 -2.49 -7.58 -1.19
N THR A 89 -3.70 -7.56 -0.64
CA THR A 89 -4.87 -8.33 -1.14
C THR A 89 -5.89 -7.44 -1.86
N THR A 90 -5.63 -6.14 -1.96
CA THR A 90 -6.48 -5.11 -2.56
C THR A 90 -5.97 -4.72 -3.95
N GLY A 91 -6.84 -4.19 -4.80
CA GLY A 91 -6.50 -3.68 -6.12
C GLY A 91 -6.13 -2.20 -6.11
N SER A 92 -5.85 -1.66 -7.29
CA SER A 92 -5.56 -0.24 -7.52
C SER A 92 -6.72 0.47 -8.21
N LEU A 93 -6.98 1.72 -7.81
CA LEU A 93 -7.74 2.68 -8.61
C LEU A 93 -6.75 3.40 -9.53
N ILE A 94 -6.96 3.31 -10.84
CA ILE A 94 -6.00 3.77 -11.85
C ILE A 94 -6.65 4.89 -12.67
N SER A 95 -5.95 6.01 -12.86
CA SER A 95 -6.45 7.08 -13.73
C SER A 95 -6.51 6.62 -15.18
N ASP A 96 -7.66 6.82 -15.82
CA ASP A 96 -7.91 6.48 -17.23
C ASP A 96 -7.37 7.53 -18.20
N ARG A 97 -6.94 8.71 -17.71
CA ARG A 97 -6.46 9.84 -18.51
C ARG A 97 -5.63 10.83 -17.71
N SER A 98 -4.98 11.74 -18.43
CA SER A 98 -4.24 12.87 -17.85
C SER A 98 -5.14 14.07 -17.61
N GLY A 99 -4.80 14.88 -16.60
CA GLY A 99 -5.44 16.15 -16.27
C GLY A 99 -5.48 16.44 -14.78
N ALA A 100 -6.05 17.58 -14.41
CA ALA A 100 -6.21 17.98 -13.02
C ALA A 100 -7.36 17.22 -12.34
N VAL A 101 -7.10 16.67 -11.18
CA VAL A 101 -8.09 15.97 -10.36
C VAL A 101 -9.18 16.94 -9.92
N THR A 102 -10.46 16.56 -10.06
CA THR A 102 -11.58 17.39 -9.65
C THR A 102 -12.22 16.86 -8.36
N ALA A 103 -12.62 17.77 -7.47
CA ALA A 103 -13.39 17.41 -6.27
C ALA A 103 -14.70 16.69 -6.63
N TYR A 104 -15.33 17.11 -7.72
CA TYR A 104 -16.55 16.47 -8.23
C TYR A 104 -16.35 14.99 -8.58
N ALA A 105 -15.25 14.64 -9.24
CA ALA A 105 -14.95 13.25 -9.57
C ALA A 105 -14.66 12.45 -8.32
N LEU A 106 -13.83 12.96 -7.39
CA LEU A 106 -13.46 12.25 -6.16
C LEU A 106 -14.68 11.94 -5.29
N ILE A 107 -15.59 12.89 -5.10
CA ILE A 107 -16.82 12.68 -4.32
C ILE A 107 -17.68 11.56 -4.89
N ARG A 108 -17.78 11.47 -6.22
CA ARG A 108 -18.55 10.41 -6.88
C ARG A 108 -17.87 9.04 -6.85
N LEU A 109 -16.57 9.03 -6.65
CA LEU A 109 -15.74 7.82 -6.68
C LEU A 109 -15.32 7.36 -5.28
N GLN A 110 -15.52 8.17 -4.21
CA GLN A 110 -15.05 7.84 -2.86
C GLN A 110 -15.63 6.54 -2.29
N ASP A 111 -16.81 6.09 -2.75
CA ASP A 111 -17.38 4.80 -2.39
C ASP A 111 -16.66 3.61 -3.05
N ARG A 112 -15.77 3.88 -4.01
CA ARG A 112 -14.99 2.85 -4.72
C ARG A 112 -13.71 2.46 -4.00
N GLY A 113 -13.21 3.33 -3.13
CA GLY A 113 -11.99 3.07 -2.37
C GLY A 113 -11.38 4.33 -1.76
N THR A 114 -10.15 4.19 -1.27
CA THR A 114 -9.41 5.27 -0.63
C THR A 114 -8.48 5.94 -1.64
N PHE A 115 -8.65 7.24 -1.84
CA PHE A 115 -7.81 8.00 -2.78
C PHE A 115 -6.49 8.46 -2.17
N PHE A 116 -5.46 8.59 -3.02
CA PHE A 116 -4.12 9.09 -2.69
C PHE A 116 -3.87 10.50 -3.25
N VAL A 117 -4.77 11.01 -4.07
CA VAL A 117 -4.66 12.27 -4.78
C VAL A 117 -5.64 13.32 -4.26
N GLU A 118 -5.23 14.59 -4.29
CA GLU A 118 -6.03 15.74 -3.86
C GLU A 118 -6.68 16.45 -5.07
N PRO A 119 -7.79 17.17 -4.87
CA PRO A 119 -8.32 18.07 -5.91
C PRO A 119 -7.25 19.05 -6.40
N THR A 120 -7.27 19.38 -7.68
CA THR A 120 -6.31 20.23 -8.41
C THR A 120 -4.93 19.62 -8.69
N GLN A 121 -4.61 18.47 -8.10
CA GLN A 121 -3.37 17.75 -8.39
C GLN A 121 -3.38 17.23 -9.83
N GLU A 122 -2.28 17.40 -10.55
CA GLU A 122 -2.11 16.81 -11.88
C GLU A 122 -1.91 15.30 -11.79
N THR A 123 -2.62 14.57 -12.63
CA THR A 123 -2.52 13.12 -12.79
C THR A 123 -2.36 12.76 -14.27
N TYR A 124 -1.95 11.54 -14.54
CA TYR A 124 -1.76 11.01 -15.89
C TYR A 124 -2.33 9.59 -16.03
N GLU A 125 -2.59 9.18 -17.28
CA GLU A 125 -3.08 7.83 -17.58
C GLU A 125 -2.12 6.77 -17.03
N GLY A 126 -2.67 5.79 -16.31
CA GLY A 126 -1.89 4.72 -15.69
C GLY A 126 -1.31 5.05 -14.31
N GLN A 127 -1.49 6.28 -13.79
CA GLN A 127 -1.16 6.60 -12.40
C GLN A 127 -2.13 5.91 -11.46
N VAL A 128 -1.62 5.27 -10.40
CA VAL A 128 -2.43 4.76 -9.29
C VAL A 128 -2.85 5.93 -8.42
N VAL A 129 -4.14 6.18 -8.37
CA VAL A 129 -4.76 7.33 -7.68
C VAL A 129 -5.48 6.93 -6.40
N GLY A 130 -5.53 5.63 -6.09
CA GLY A 130 -6.17 5.13 -4.88
C GLY A 130 -6.09 3.62 -4.74
N GLU A 131 -6.58 3.12 -3.61
CA GLU A 131 -6.72 1.72 -3.26
C GLU A 131 -8.17 1.26 -3.50
N ASN A 132 -8.33 0.17 -4.26
CA ASN A 132 -9.61 -0.51 -4.42
C ASN A 132 -9.75 -1.60 -3.34
N PRO A 133 -10.80 -1.61 -2.50
CA PRO A 133 -10.99 -2.66 -1.49
C PRO A 133 -11.17 -4.07 -2.09
N ARG A 134 -11.49 -4.17 -3.38
CA ARG A 134 -11.53 -5.45 -4.12
C ARG A 134 -10.14 -5.80 -4.63
N ASN A 135 -9.89 -7.09 -4.84
CA ASN A 135 -8.62 -7.61 -5.36
C ASN A 135 -8.38 -7.29 -6.86
N GLU A 136 -9.24 -6.54 -7.50
CA GLU A 136 -9.12 -6.20 -8.92
C GLU A 136 -8.80 -4.73 -9.11
N ASP A 137 -7.96 -4.43 -10.08
CA ASP A 137 -7.70 -3.07 -10.50
C ASP A 137 -8.92 -2.46 -11.20
N MET A 138 -9.14 -1.18 -11.00
CA MET A 138 -10.26 -0.45 -11.61
C MET A 138 -9.76 0.86 -12.23
N GLU A 139 -10.07 1.06 -13.50
CA GLU A 139 -9.87 2.36 -14.14
C GLU A 139 -10.96 3.35 -13.73
N VAL A 140 -10.54 4.56 -13.36
CA VAL A 140 -11.41 5.63 -12.87
C VAL A 140 -11.07 6.96 -13.52
N ASN A 141 -12.10 7.77 -13.79
CA ASN A 141 -11.93 9.11 -14.30
C ASN A 141 -11.96 10.13 -13.15
N VAL A 142 -10.78 10.49 -12.64
CA VAL A 142 -10.62 11.46 -11.55
C VAL A 142 -10.57 12.92 -12.02
N VAL A 143 -10.49 13.14 -13.33
CA VAL A 143 -10.44 14.49 -13.93
C VAL A 143 -11.79 14.96 -14.48
N ARG A 144 -12.85 14.17 -14.24
CA ARG A 144 -14.18 14.50 -14.74
C ARG A 144 -14.72 15.77 -14.12
N GLU A 145 -15.03 16.74 -14.95
CA GLU A 145 -15.68 17.99 -14.53
C GLU A 145 -17.21 17.82 -14.39
N LYS A 146 -17.79 18.67 -13.55
CA LYS A 146 -19.23 18.81 -13.45
C LYS A 146 -19.75 19.50 -14.72
N GLN A 147 -20.65 18.84 -15.44
CA GLN A 147 -21.33 19.53 -16.54
C GLN A 147 -22.12 20.73 -16.01
N GLN A 148 -22.00 21.85 -16.70
CA GLN A 148 -22.79 23.05 -16.36
C GLN A 148 -24.28 22.73 -16.48
N THR A 149 -24.96 22.67 -15.34
CA THR A 149 -26.42 22.64 -15.27
C THR A 149 -26.88 23.94 -14.64
N ASN A 150 -28.08 24.42 -15.01
CA ASN A 150 -28.65 25.67 -14.49
C ASN A 150 -28.94 25.65 -12.96
N MET A 151 -28.68 24.53 -12.27
CA MET A 151 -28.76 24.43 -10.82
C MET A 151 -27.40 24.79 -10.17
N ARG A 152 -27.37 25.96 -9.51
CA ARG A 152 -26.26 26.40 -8.67
C ARG A 152 -26.22 25.55 -7.38
N SER A 153 -25.38 24.53 -7.31
CA SER A 153 -24.93 23.99 -6.01
C SER A 153 -23.64 24.72 -5.62
N SER A 154 -23.59 25.23 -4.40
CA SER A 154 -22.41 25.97 -3.93
C SER A 154 -21.17 25.04 -3.93
N THR A 155 -20.06 25.54 -4.42
CA THR A 155 -18.79 24.82 -4.47
C THR A 155 -18.30 24.44 -3.05
N ALA A 156 -18.69 25.21 -2.03
CA ALA A 156 -18.35 24.98 -0.63
C ALA A 156 -18.93 23.68 -0.07
N GLU A 157 -20.22 23.39 -0.32
CA GLU A 157 -20.86 22.13 0.12
C GLU A 157 -20.22 20.88 -0.49
N THR A 158 -19.58 21.04 -1.65
CA THR A 158 -18.92 19.93 -2.35
C THR A 158 -17.62 19.50 -1.64
N PHE A 159 -16.90 20.43 -1.03
CA PHE A 159 -15.66 20.12 -0.31
C PHE A 159 -15.90 19.54 1.08
N GLU A 160 -16.99 19.88 1.75
CA GLU A 160 -17.32 19.38 3.09
C GLU A 160 -17.58 17.86 3.12
N ASN A 161 -17.98 17.27 1.98
CA ASN A 161 -18.31 15.85 1.87
C ASN A 161 -17.17 14.99 1.28
N LEU A 162 -16.00 15.57 1.00
CA LEU A 162 -14.88 14.81 0.47
C LEU A 162 -14.06 14.18 1.59
N THR A 163 -13.94 12.85 1.56
CA THR A 163 -13.03 12.12 2.45
C THR A 163 -11.58 12.54 2.17
N PRO A 164 -10.80 12.95 3.18
CA PRO A 164 -9.41 13.32 2.99
C PRO A 164 -8.61 12.19 2.35
N PRO A 165 -7.77 12.47 1.35
CA PRO A 165 -6.94 11.45 0.72
C PRO A 165 -5.86 10.94 1.68
N ARG A 166 -5.51 9.66 1.53
CA ARG A 166 -4.38 9.06 2.23
C ARG A 166 -3.08 9.46 1.54
N LYS A 167 -2.22 10.20 2.23
CA LYS A 167 -0.88 10.53 1.73
C LYS A 167 0.06 9.35 2.00
N LEU A 168 0.60 8.77 0.95
CA LEU A 168 1.54 7.65 1.06
C LEU A 168 2.95 8.17 1.35
N THR A 169 3.57 7.60 2.37
CA THR A 169 5.02 7.68 2.54
C THR A 169 5.73 6.78 1.52
N LEU A 170 7.04 6.94 1.34
CA LEU A 170 7.82 6.07 0.45
C LEU A 170 7.71 4.59 0.85
N GLU A 171 7.79 4.28 2.15
CA GLU A 171 7.66 2.91 2.65
C GLU A 171 6.27 2.33 2.35
N GLU A 172 5.21 3.09 2.58
CA GLU A 172 3.84 2.67 2.26
C GLU A 172 3.62 2.49 0.76
N ALA A 173 4.21 3.34 -0.08
CA ALA A 173 4.13 3.20 -1.53
C ALA A 173 4.87 1.95 -2.03
N LEU A 174 6.04 1.63 -1.45
CA LEU A 174 6.78 0.41 -1.76
C LEU A 174 6.06 -0.86 -1.28
N GLU A 175 5.40 -0.81 -0.12
CA GLU A 175 4.58 -1.92 0.37
C GLU A 175 3.31 -2.11 -0.48
N PHE A 176 2.72 -1.01 -0.94
CA PHE A 176 1.50 -1.03 -1.74
C PHE A 176 1.74 -1.51 -3.18
N ALA A 177 2.88 -1.16 -3.79
CA ALA A 177 3.16 -1.44 -5.19
C ALA A 177 3.14 -2.94 -5.51
N ALA A 178 2.33 -3.33 -6.50
CA ALA A 178 2.28 -4.69 -7.04
C ALA A 178 3.38 -4.92 -8.10
N ASP A 179 3.55 -6.18 -8.56
CA ASP A 179 4.60 -6.55 -9.53
C ASP A 179 4.50 -5.81 -10.87
N ASP A 180 3.30 -5.36 -11.25
CA ASP A 180 3.04 -4.59 -12.46
C ASP A 180 3.01 -3.07 -12.21
N GLU A 181 3.46 -2.62 -11.05
CA GLU A 181 3.49 -1.23 -10.61
C GLU A 181 4.91 -0.75 -10.33
N CYS A 182 5.13 0.55 -10.47
CA CYS A 182 6.37 1.23 -10.14
C CYS A 182 6.11 2.39 -9.19
N VAL A 183 7.02 2.60 -8.25
CA VAL A 183 7.03 3.80 -7.40
C VAL A 183 7.90 4.86 -8.05
N GLU A 184 7.34 6.04 -8.29
CA GLU A 184 8.04 7.23 -8.76
C GLU A 184 8.30 8.16 -7.59
N VAL A 185 9.56 8.54 -7.43
CA VAL A 185 9.98 9.45 -6.37
C VAL A 185 10.56 10.71 -6.97
N THR A 186 9.97 11.85 -6.63
CA THR A 186 10.49 13.17 -6.94
C THR A 186 10.77 13.93 -5.64
N PRO A 187 11.49 15.05 -5.67
CA PRO A 187 11.68 15.86 -4.47
C PRO A 187 10.36 16.32 -3.81
N GLU A 188 9.29 16.41 -4.58
CA GLU A 188 8.00 16.97 -4.15
C GLU A 188 6.92 15.91 -3.88
N ALA A 189 7.05 14.71 -4.47
CA ALA A 189 5.98 13.72 -4.40
C ALA A 189 6.47 12.28 -4.54
N VAL A 190 5.78 11.38 -3.85
CA VAL A 190 5.82 9.93 -4.07
C VAL A 190 4.53 9.53 -4.80
N ARG A 191 4.66 8.83 -5.93
CA ARG A 191 3.53 8.37 -6.75
C ARG A 191 3.71 6.90 -7.08
N ILE A 192 2.61 6.23 -7.34
CA ILE A 192 2.61 4.85 -7.86
C ILE A 192 1.98 4.90 -9.25
N ARG A 193 2.53 4.11 -10.17
CA ARG A 193 1.97 3.97 -11.52
C ARG A 193 2.08 2.55 -12.04
N LYS A 194 1.28 2.22 -13.01
CA LYS A 194 1.44 0.96 -13.75
C LYS A 194 2.70 1.00 -14.63
N VAL A 195 3.34 -0.14 -14.82
CA VAL A 195 4.47 -0.29 -15.77
C VAL A 195 4.01 0.05 -17.18
N ILE A 196 2.85 -0.47 -17.60
CA ILE A 196 2.20 -0.13 -18.86
C ILE A 196 1.15 0.95 -18.57
N LEU A 197 1.38 2.17 -19.04
CA LEU A 197 0.48 3.31 -18.74
C LEU A 197 -0.85 3.23 -19.46
N ASN A 198 -0.86 2.79 -20.71
CA ASN A 198 -2.07 2.75 -21.52
C ASN A 198 -3.01 1.61 -21.12
N GLY A 199 -4.27 1.93 -20.79
CA GLY A 199 -5.27 0.98 -20.30
C GLY A 199 -5.60 -0.14 -21.30
N GLN A 200 -5.71 0.19 -22.60
CA GLN A 200 -5.99 -0.82 -23.63
C GLN A 200 -4.83 -1.82 -23.79
N GLU A 201 -3.60 -1.33 -23.69
CA GLU A 201 -2.40 -2.17 -23.79
C GLU A 201 -2.29 -3.09 -22.56
N ARG A 202 -2.57 -2.59 -21.33
CA ARG A 202 -2.66 -3.42 -20.12
C ARG A 202 -3.64 -4.55 -20.30
N PHE A 203 -4.85 -4.26 -20.77
CA PHE A 203 -5.89 -5.26 -20.98
C PHE A 203 -5.48 -6.33 -22.02
N ARG A 204 -4.83 -5.92 -23.12
CA ARG A 204 -4.31 -6.86 -24.14
C ARG A 204 -3.22 -7.77 -23.58
N THR A 205 -2.31 -7.21 -22.78
CA THR A 205 -1.20 -7.96 -22.16
C THR A 205 -1.71 -8.97 -21.14
N GLN A 206 -2.67 -8.59 -20.31
CA GLN A 206 -3.29 -9.50 -19.34
C GLN A 206 -4.01 -10.68 -20.01
N ARG A 207 -4.67 -10.45 -21.18
CA ARG A 207 -5.31 -11.52 -21.94
C ARG A 207 -4.32 -12.49 -22.60
N ARG A 208 -3.10 -12.05 -22.90
CA ARG A 208 -2.04 -12.87 -23.48
C ARG A 208 -1.35 -13.75 -22.46
N ASN A 209 -1.38 -13.37 -21.20
CA ASN A 209 -0.69 -14.05 -20.10
C ASN A 209 -1.62 -15.00 -19.29
N LYS A 210 -2.92 -15.06 -19.66
CA LYS A 210 -3.90 -16.07 -19.21
C LYS A 210 -3.98 -17.22 -20.21
#